data_1e78e4e69bef91200af2e79e27f62eff
#
_entry.id   1e78e4e69bef91200af2e79e27f62eff
#
_cell.length_a   1.000
_cell.length_b   1.000
_cell.length_c   1.000
_cell.angle_alpha   90.00
_cell.angle_beta   90.00
_cell.angle_gamma   90.00
#
_symmetry.space_group_name_H-M   'P 1'
#
loop_
_entity.id
_entity.type
_entity.pdbx_description
1 polymer ?
#
loop_
_entity_poly.entity_id
_entity_poly.type
_entity_poly.pdbx_seq_one_letter_code
_entity_poly.pdbx_strand_id
1 'polypeptide(L)'
;MDATLFITFRLADSIPKSEVRFYIAKHAWLKDQLKQAERITANAQSAEYTCLLAKLEQLNREWFLKCEDLLHREAVGPTWMRDPRVADKVAENLHRLDGDAYRLDAFSVMSNHVHTIFRPLVSSELLEEILRCPDEGLAQIPGLSKIMHSIKGRSARECNLILCRIGSFWEHESFDHVIRKGKFDKAIRYVLNNPVKIGLVRNWEDYRWNYCRKELIERFRSPTS
;
A
#
# COMPACT_ATOMS: atom_id res chain seq x y z
N MET A 1 -0.63 -20.15 7.44
CA MET A 1 -1.19 -18.83 7.87
C MET A 1 -1.16 -17.93 6.66
N ASP A 2 -2.28 -17.35 6.27
CA ASP A 2 -2.34 -16.53 5.06
C ASP A 2 -1.79 -15.13 5.36
N ALA A 3 -0.71 -14.71 4.68
CA ALA A 3 -0.18 -13.36 4.81
C ALA A 3 -1.19 -12.35 4.25
N THR A 4 -1.70 -11.47 5.09
CA THR A 4 -2.55 -10.37 4.66
C THR A 4 -1.68 -9.15 4.41
N LEU A 5 -1.82 -8.56 3.23
CA LEU A 5 -1.02 -7.43 2.80
C LEU A 5 -1.84 -6.14 2.86
N PHE A 6 -1.22 -5.09 3.38
CA PHE A 6 -1.68 -3.70 3.24
C PHE A 6 -0.81 -3.04 2.19
N ILE A 7 -1.42 -2.44 1.19
CA ILE A 7 -0.71 -1.80 0.09
C ILE A 7 -1.30 -0.42 -0.18
N THR A 8 -0.41 0.57 -0.30
CA THR A 8 -0.73 1.91 -0.79
C THR A 8 0.03 2.16 -2.09
N PHE A 9 -0.68 2.54 -3.15
CA PHE A 9 -0.09 3.00 -4.39
C PHE A 9 -0.73 4.31 -4.83
N ARG A 10 0.04 5.16 -5.49
CA ARG A 10 -0.31 6.56 -5.73
C ARG A 10 -0.12 6.97 -7.18
N LEU A 11 -0.78 8.05 -7.58
CA LEU A 11 -0.58 8.66 -8.88
C LEU A 11 0.88 9.16 -9.03
N ALA A 12 1.37 9.10 -10.25
CA ALA A 12 2.68 9.66 -10.57
C ALA A 12 2.75 11.14 -10.17
N ASP A 13 3.88 11.56 -9.65
CA ASP A 13 4.15 12.95 -9.22
C ASP A 13 3.24 13.48 -8.09
N SER A 14 2.48 12.64 -7.38
CA SER A 14 1.59 13.03 -6.28
C SER A 14 2.31 13.34 -4.94
N ILE A 15 3.63 13.14 -4.89
CA ILE A 15 4.50 13.54 -3.78
C ILE A 15 5.70 14.31 -4.34
N PRO A 16 6.18 15.37 -3.66
CA PRO A 16 7.35 16.14 -4.12
C PRO A 16 8.57 15.25 -4.32
N LYS A 17 9.22 15.36 -5.48
CA LYS A 17 10.40 14.55 -5.82
C LYS A 17 11.57 14.72 -4.85
N SER A 18 11.70 15.91 -4.24
CA SER A 18 12.70 16.18 -3.20
C SER A 18 12.52 15.28 -1.98
N GLU A 19 11.29 15.09 -1.53
CA GLU A 19 10.96 14.24 -0.39
C GLU A 19 11.24 12.76 -0.69
N VAL A 20 10.83 12.30 -1.87
CA VAL A 20 11.10 10.94 -2.32
C VAL A 20 12.61 10.67 -2.39
N ARG A 21 13.39 11.59 -2.99
CA ARG A 21 14.86 11.45 -3.09
C ARG A 21 15.53 11.41 -1.71
N PHE A 22 15.09 12.25 -0.79
CA PHE A 22 15.60 12.27 0.58
C PHE A 22 15.38 10.94 1.29
N TYR A 23 14.15 10.40 1.20
CA TYR A 23 13.82 9.09 1.78
C TYR A 23 14.66 7.97 1.16
N ILE A 24 14.72 7.88 -0.19
CA ILE A 24 15.48 6.86 -0.90
C ILE A 24 16.95 6.87 -0.48
N ALA A 25 17.57 8.06 -0.43
CA ALA A 25 18.97 8.18 -0.04
C ALA A 25 19.22 7.69 1.40
N LYS A 26 18.36 8.11 2.34
CA LYS A 26 18.47 7.71 3.76
C LYS A 26 18.21 6.21 3.96
N HIS A 27 17.23 5.66 3.24
CA HIS A 27 16.89 4.24 3.29
C HIS A 27 18.04 3.38 2.71
N ALA A 28 18.59 3.76 1.56
CA ALA A 28 19.73 3.10 0.95
C ALA A 28 20.96 3.11 1.86
N TRP A 29 21.25 4.24 2.51
CA TRP A 29 22.35 4.37 3.47
C TRP A 29 22.16 3.42 4.66
N LEU A 30 20.96 3.37 5.27
CA LEU A 30 20.68 2.44 6.38
C LEU A 30 20.82 0.97 5.97
N LYS A 31 20.35 0.61 4.78
CA LYS A 31 20.52 -0.75 4.24
C LYS A 31 21.98 -1.13 4.01
N ASP A 32 22.79 -0.19 3.56
CA ASP A 32 24.22 -0.44 3.40
C ASP A 32 24.90 -0.65 4.75
N GLN A 33 24.58 0.16 5.77
CA GLN A 33 25.07 -0.04 7.14
C GLN A 33 24.67 -1.41 7.72
N LEU A 34 23.43 -1.86 7.48
CA LEU A 34 22.99 -3.19 7.89
C LEU A 34 23.82 -4.30 7.24
N LYS A 35 24.05 -4.22 5.92
CA LYS A 35 24.90 -5.19 5.21
C LYS A 35 26.34 -5.22 5.72
N GLN A 36 26.87 -4.05 6.08
CA GLN A 36 28.21 -3.96 6.67
C GLN A 36 28.25 -4.61 8.06
N ALA A 37 27.26 -4.33 8.92
CA ALA A 37 27.16 -4.93 10.24
C ALA A 37 27.03 -6.47 10.18
N GLU A 38 26.26 -7.01 9.25
CA GLU A 38 26.17 -8.46 9.00
C GLU A 38 27.50 -9.08 8.63
N ARG A 39 28.30 -8.43 7.76
CA ARG A 39 29.61 -8.93 7.31
C ARG A 39 30.65 -8.94 8.43
N ILE A 40 30.61 -7.95 9.32
CA ILE A 40 31.61 -7.79 10.39
C ILE A 40 31.34 -8.75 11.53
N THR A 41 30.10 -8.98 11.90
CA THR A 41 29.76 -9.71 13.13
C THR A 41 29.46 -11.19 12.92
N ALA A 42 29.33 -11.66 11.68
CA ALA A 42 28.87 -13.02 11.34
C ALA A 42 27.62 -13.47 12.15
N ASN A 43 26.95 -12.52 12.83
CA ASN A 43 25.84 -12.77 13.73
C ASN A 43 24.82 -11.62 13.63
N ALA A 44 23.67 -11.90 13.02
CA ALA A 44 22.54 -10.98 12.91
C ALA A 44 21.91 -10.56 14.27
N GLN A 45 22.49 -10.99 15.39
CA GLN A 45 22.03 -10.68 16.75
C GLN A 45 22.88 -9.62 17.47
N SER A 46 23.79 -8.94 16.76
CA SER A 46 24.57 -7.86 17.40
C SER A 46 23.65 -6.69 17.81
N ALA A 47 24.00 -6.03 18.92
CA ALA A 47 23.26 -4.85 19.39
C ALA A 47 23.23 -3.73 18.33
N GLU A 48 24.30 -3.59 17.54
CA GLU A 48 24.41 -2.65 16.45
C GLU A 48 23.43 -2.97 15.31
N TYR A 49 23.37 -4.23 14.87
CA TYR A 49 22.42 -4.69 13.84
C TYR A 49 20.98 -4.45 14.27
N THR A 50 20.62 -4.81 15.51
CA THR A 50 19.29 -4.59 16.07
C THR A 50 18.93 -3.09 16.12
N CYS A 51 19.90 -2.23 16.49
CA CYS A 51 19.70 -0.78 16.48
C CYS A 51 19.48 -0.23 15.07
N LEU A 52 20.21 -0.70 14.07
CA LEU A 52 20.06 -0.28 12.67
C LEU A 52 18.72 -0.74 12.09
N LEU A 53 18.26 -1.96 12.39
CA LEU A 53 16.93 -2.43 12.02
C LEU A 53 15.83 -1.54 12.62
N ALA A 54 15.91 -1.22 13.90
CA ALA A 54 14.95 -0.34 14.55
C ALA A 54 14.91 1.05 13.91
N LYS A 55 16.08 1.61 13.52
CA LYS A 55 16.17 2.89 12.79
C LYS A 55 15.53 2.79 11.40
N LEU A 56 15.71 1.69 10.68
CA LEU A 56 15.09 1.47 9.38
C LEU A 56 13.57 1.35 9.49
N GLU A 57 13.06 0.57 10.46
CA GLU A 57 11.63 0.47 10.73
C GLU A 57 11.01 1.82 11.12
N GLN A 58 11.73 2.62 11.93
CA GLN A 58 11.29 3.96 12.30
C GLN A 58 11.24 4.88 11.07
N LEU A 59 12.28 4.88 10.23
CA LEU A 59 12.32 5.66 8.99
C LEU A 59 11.15 5.30 8.06
N ASN A 60 10.86 4.02 7.88
CA ASN A 60 9.76 3.55 7.04
C ASN A 60 8.40 4.02 7.59
N ARG A 61 8.21 4.00 8.91
CA ARG A 61 6.99 4.50 9.57
C ARG A 61 6.83 6.00 9.42
N GLU A 62 7.89 6.77 9.67
CA GLU A 62 7.90 8.23 9.52
C GLU A 62 7.60 8.63 8.07
N TRP A 63 8.22 7.92 7.12
CA TRP A 63 7.98 8.13 5.69
C TRP A 63 6.54 7.83 5.29
N PHE A 64 5.98 6.72 5.77
CA PHE A 64 4.57 6.39 5.52
C PHE A 64 3.64 7.51 6.00
N LEU A 65 3.82 7.96 7.25
CA LEU A 65 2.99 9.03 7.82
C LEU A 65 3.14 10.35 7.06
N LYS A 66 4.36 10.67 6.60
CA LYS A 66 4.62 11.86 5.79
C LYS A 66 3.97 11.76 4.41
N CYS A 67 4.06 10.61 3.76
CA CYS A 67 3.36 10.36 2.49
C CYS A 67 1.85 10.54 2.64
N GLU A 68 1.25 9.96 3.68
CA GLU A 68 -0.17 10.10 3.97
C GLU A 68 -0.60 11.56 4.13
N ASP A 69 0.16 12.34 4.92
CA ASP A 69 -0.12 13.76 5.11
C ASP A 69 -0.04 14.55 3.79
N LEU A 70 1.00 14.31 2.98
CA LEU A 70 1.19 14.97 1.69
C LEU A 70 0.08 14.60 0.69
N LEU A 71 -0.33 13.33 0.65
CA LEU A 71 -1.38 12.84 -0.23
C LEU A 71 -2.75 13.38 0.18
N HIS A 72 -3.05 13.43 1.48
CA HIS A 72 -4.30 13.98 2.01
C HIS A 72 -4.44 15.48 1.77
N ARG A 73 -3.35 16.24 1.87
CA ARG A 73 -3.35 17.67 1.56
C ARG A 73 -3.39 17.97 0.07
N GLU A 74 -3.22 16.94 -0.77
CA GLU A 74 -3.09 17.12 -2.23
C GLU A 74 -2.06 18.21 -2.58
N ALA A 75 -0.96 18.22 -1.83
CA ALA A 75 0.01 19.29 -1.83
C ALA A 75 0.66 19.52 -3.21
N VAL A 76 0.79 18.46 -4.00
CA VAL A 76 1.32 18.48 -5.37
C VAL A 76 0.72 17.37 -6.22
N GLY A 77 0.84 17.52 -7.53
CA GLY A 77 0.51 16.48 -8.49
C GLY A 77 -0.97 16.35 -8.81
N PRO A 78 -1.32 15.30 -9.57
CA PRO A 78 -2.67 15.12 -10.06
C PRO A 78 -3.62 14.53 -9.02
N THR A 79 -4.89 14.83 -9.20
CA THR A 79 -6.03 14.26 -8.46
C THR A 79 -7.00 13.61 -9.45
N TRP A 80 -6.49 12.84 -10.43
CA TRP A 80 -7.29 12.31 -11.54
C TRP A 80 -8.43 11.40 -11.11
N MET A 81 -8.31 10.74 -9.94
CA MET A 81 -9.38 9.90 -9.41
C MET A 81 -10.52 10.68 -8.74
N ARG A 82 -10.51 12.03 -8.80
CA ARG A 82 -11.72 12.83 -8.57
C ARG A 82 -12.76 12.67 -9.69
N ASP A 83 -12.32 12.31 -10.91
CA ASP A 83 -13.23 11.92 -11.98
C ASP A 83 -13.84 10.54 -11.65
N PRO A 84 -15.17 10.46 -11.47
CA PRO A 84 -15.83 9.20 -11.13
C PRO A 84 -15.54 8.07 -12.13
N ARG A 85 -15.39 8.37 -13.40
CA ARG A 85 -15.08 7.38 -14.45
C ARG A 85 -13.70 6.75 -14.24
N VAL A 86 -12.75 7.55 -13.77
CA VAL A 86 -11.39 7.09 -13.46
C VAL A 86 -11.38 6.25 -12.19
N ALA A 87 -12.02 6.73 -11.12
CA ALA A 87 -12.11 6.00 -9.87
C ALA A 87 -12.86 4.67 -10.02
N ASP A 88 -13.96 4.64 -10.80
CA ASP A 88 -14.69 3.41 -11.11
C ASP A 88 -13.78 2.39 -11.81
N LYS A 89 -12.96 2.80 -12.77
CA LYS A 89 -11.99 1.90 -13.45
C LYS A 89 -10.92 1.35 -12.51
N VAL A 90 -10.44 2.15 -11.58
CA VAL A 90 -9.51 1.68 -10.56
C VAL A 90 -10.16 0.64 -9.66
N ALA A 91 -11.39 0.91 -9.15
CA ALA A 91 -12.15 -0.02 -8.33
C ALA A 91 -12.47 -1.34 -9.07
N GLU A 92 -12.92 -1.27 -10.33
CA GLU A 92 -13.16 -2.43 -11.18
C GLU A 92 -11.90 -3.32 -11.33
N ASN A 93 -10.73 -2.70 -11.50
CA ASN A 93 -9.48 -3.44 -11.62
C ASN A 93 -9.05 -4.13 -10.32
N LEU A 94 -9.38 -3.55 -9.16
CA LEU A 94 -9.19 -4.21 -7.87
C LEU A 94 -10.12 -5.42 -7.70
N HIS A 95 -11.38 -5.31 -8.12
CA HIS A 95 -12.32 -6.44 -8.06
C HIS A 95 -11.99 -7.55 -9.06
N ARG A 96 -11.46 -7.23 -10.21
CA ARG A 96 -11.24 -8.17 -11.33
C ARG A 96 -10.39 -9.40 -10.96
N LEU A 97 -9.44 -9.24 -10.04
CA LEU A 97 -8.53 -10.31 -9.61
C LEU A 97 -8.95 -10.95 -8.28
N ASP A 98 -10.06 -10.50 -7.67
CA ASP A 98 -10.60 -11.09 -6.44
C ASP A 98 -11.14 -12.50 -6.73
N GLY A 99 -10.64 -13.47 -6.00
CA GLY A 99 -10.94 -14.90 -6.18
C GLY A 99 -9.96 -15.64 -7.11
N ASP A 100 -9.24 -14.93 -7.99
CA ASP A 100 -8.28 -15.54 -8.92
C ASP A 100 -6.83 -15.41 -8.45
N ALA A 101 -6.36 -14.16 -8.20
CA ALA A 101 -4.98 -13.90 -7.78
C ALA A 101 -4.86 -13.59 -6.30
N TYR A 102 -5.90 -13.07 -5.72
CA TYR A 102 -5.97 -12.74 -4.29
C TYR A 102 -7.41 -12.77 -3.78
N ARG A 103 -7.54 -12.75 -2.47
CA ARG A 103 -8.80 -12.49 -1.78
C ARG A 103 -8.79 -11.05 -1.28
N LEU A 104 -9.66 -10.22 -1.85
CA LEU A 104 -9.79 -8.81 -1.51
C LEU A 104 -10.58 -8.65 -0.20
N ASP A 105 -10.01 -7.99 0.79
CA ASP A 105 -10.67 -7.74 2.08
C ASP A 105 -11.26 -6.31 2.16
N ALA A 106 -10.49 -5.30 1.75
CA ALA A 106 -10.95 -3.90 1.71
C ALA A 106 -10.12 -3.04 0.76
N PHE A 107 -10.71 -1.93 0.27
CA PHE A 107 -9.97 -0.83 -0.34
C PHE A 107 -10.67 0.51 -0.14
N SER A 108 -9.91 1.58 -0.35
CA SER A 108 -10.39 2.96 -0.51
C SER A 108 -9.64 3.60 -1.68
N VAL A 109 -10.38 4.04 -2.71
CA VAL A 109 -9.82 4.80 -3.84
C VAL A 109 -9.99 6.28 -3.54
N MET A 110 -8.88 6.95 -3.21
CA MET A 110 -8.83 8.39 -2.93
C MET A 110 -8.53 9.17 -4.22
N SER A 111 -8.52 10.48 -4.15
CA SER A 111 -8.30 11.36 -5.32
C SER A 111 -6.97 11.16 -6.04
N ASN A 112 -5.91 10.76 -5.33
CA ASN A 112 -4.53 10.65 -5.82
C ASN A 112 -3.78 9.39 -5.37
N HIS A 113 -4.41 8.52 -4.57
CA HIS A 113 -3.84 7.25 -4.11
C HIS A 113 -4.93 6.23 -3.81
N VAL A 114 -4.50 4.99 -3.60
CA VAL A 114 -5.36 3.86 -3.24
C VAL A 114 -4.76 3.14 -2.06
N HIS A 115 -5.58 2.82 -1.07
CA HIS A 115 -5.27 1.84 -0.03
C HIS A 115 -6.01 0.55 -0.33
N THR A 116 -5.34 -0.58 -0.24
CA THR A 116 -5.99 -1.88 -0.40
C THR A 116 -5.44 -2.92 0.58
N ILE A 117 -6.30 -3.82 1.01
CA ILE A 117 -5.95 -4.97 1.84
C ILE A 117 -6.43 -6.22 1.13
N PHE A 118 -5.52 -7.13 0.87
CA PHE A 118 -5.84 -8.42 0.27
C PHE A 118 -4.88 -9.53 0.73
N ARG A 119 -5.26 -10.76 0.50
CA ARG A 119 -4.45 -11.97 0.73
C ARG A 119 -4.16 -12.60 -0.62
N PRO A 120 -2.89 -12.67 -1.06
CA PRO A 120 -2.52 -13.40 -2.25
C PRO A 120 -2.96 -14.87 -2.16
N LEU A 121 -3.52 -15.39 -3.24
CA LEU A 121 -3.80 -16.82 -3.40
C LEU A 121 -2.54 -17.49 -3.94
N VAL A 122 -1.57 -17.70 -3.08
CA VAL A 122 -0.26 -18.29 -3.40
C VAL A 122 -0.11 -19.65 -2.74
N SER A 123 0.79 -20.46 -3.27
CA SER A 123 1.09 -21.76 -2.63
C SER A 123 1.68 -21.57 -1.23
N SER A 124 1.51 -22.58 -0.38
CA SER A 124 2.03 -22.58 1.00
C SER A 124 3.54 -22.39 1.06
N GLU A 125 4.27 -22.95 0.08
CA GLU A 125 5.74 -22.84 0.01
C GLU A 125 6.18 -21.40 -0.23
N LEU A 126 5.53 -20.69 -1.15
CA LEU A 126 5.83 -19.28 -1.41
C LEU A 126 5.46 -18.40 -0.21
N LEU A 127 4.40 -18.76 0.52
CA LEU A 127 4.00 -18.05 1.73
C LEU A 127 5.04 -18.18 2.85
N GLU A 128 5.64 -19.37 3.02
CA GLU A 128 6.71 -19.59 4.00
C GLU A 128 7.96 -18.77 3.68
N GLU A 129 8.31 -18.64 2.41
CA GLU A 129 9.43 -17.81 1.96
C GLU A 129 9.20 -16.32 2.29
N ILE A 130 7.98 -15.82 2.06
CA ILE A 130 7.54 -14.46 2.44
C ILE A 130 7.72 -14.20 3.94
N LEU A 131 7.36 -15.19 4.77
CA LEU A 131 7.38 -15.05 6.22
C LEU A 131 8.80 -15.16 6.82
N ARG A 132 9.74 -15.77 6.10
CA ARG A 132 11.16 -15.88 6.53
C ARG A 132 11.93 -14.57 6.35
N CYS A 133 11.56 -13.73 5.37
CA CYS A 133 12.27 -12.49 5.04
C CYS A 133 11.34 -11.27 5.07
N PRO A 134 10.75 -10.91 6.24
CA PRO A 134 9.76 -9.83 6.34
C PRO A 134 10.32 -8.44 6.01
N ASP A 135 11.64 -8.26 6.03
CA ASP A 135 12.33 -6.97 5.85
C ASP A 135 12.91 -6.75 4.44
N GLU A 136 12.93 -7.78 3.60
CA GLU A 136 13.34 -7.65 2.20
C GLU A 136 12.17 -7.22 1.32
N GLY A 137 11.60 -6.07 1.52
CA GLY A 137 10.51 -5.45 0.79
C GLY A 137 9.67 -6.42 -0.08
N LEU A 138 8.38 -6.49 0.14
CA LEU A 138 7.41 -7.37 -0.54
C LEU A 138 7.53 -7.40 -2.10
N ALA A 139 8.31 -6.46 -2.68
CA ALA A 139 8.64 -6.44 -4.11
C ALA A 139 9.38 -7.72 -4.59
N GLN A 140 9.99 -8.47 -3.67
CA GLN A 140 10.66 -9.74 -3.98
C GLN A 140 9.71 -10.95 -3.94
N ILE A 141 8.46 -10.79 -3.51
CA ILE A 141 7.46 -11.85 -3.61
C ILE A 141 7.09 -12.01 -5.09
N PRO A 142 7.46 -13.10 -5.78
CA PRO A 142 7.23 -13.23 -7.22
C PRO A 142 5.77 -13.06 -7.61
N GLY A 143 4.85 -13.46 -6.72
CA GLY A 143 3.40 -13.30 -6.92
C GLY A 143 2.91 -11.87 -6.78
N LEU A 144 3.36 -11.12 -5.78
CA LEU A 144 2.90 -9.75 -5.52
C LEU A 144 3.28 -8.78 -6.65
N SER A 145 4.52 -8.86 -7.13
CA SER A 145 4.96 -8.04 -8.27
C SER A 145 4.06 -8.22 -9.49
N LYS A 146 3.67 -9.47 -9.82
CA LYS A 146 2.74 -9.78 -10.92
C LYS A 146 1.34 -9.22 -10.65
N ILE A 147 0.83 -9.37 -9.44
CA ILE A 147 -0.48 -8.83 -9.02
C ILE A 147 -0.48 -7.30 -9.19
N MET A 148 0.50 -6.62 -8.62
CA MET A 148 0.59 -5.15 -8.70
C MET A 148 0.82 -4.65 -10.12
N HIS A 149 1.64 -5.35 -10.91
CA HIS A 149 1.81 -5.05 -12.33
C HIS A 149 0.49 -5.17 -13.10
N SER A 150 -0.30 -6.20 -12.84
CA SER A 150 -1.61 -6.39 -13.47
C SER A 150 -2.60 -5.31 -13.08
N ILE A 151 -2.71 -4.96 -11.78
CA ILE A 151 -3.60 -3.91 -11.29
C ILE A 151 -3.19 -2.55 -11.88
N LYS A 152 -1.92 -2.15 -11.69
CA LYS A 152 -1.41 -0.84 -12.09
C LYS A 152 -1.36 -0.68 -13.61
N GLY A 153 -0.90 -1.71 -14.34
CA GLY A 153 -0.74 -1.63 -15.79
C GLY A 153 -2.07 -1.48 -16.53
N ARG A 154 -3.06 -2.32 -16.16
CA ARG A 154 -4.38 -2.26 -16.79
C ARG A 154 -5.14 -0.99 -16.44
N SER A 155 -5.24 -0.66 -15.14
CA SER A 155 -5.93 0.55 -14.70
C SER A 155 -5.28 1.82 -15.27
N ALA A 156 -3.94 1.89 -15.34
CA ALA A 156 -3.24 3.02 -15.97
C ALA A 156 -3.64 3.21 -17.44
N ARG A 157 -3.69 2.10 -18.19
CA ARG A 157 -4.10 2.17 -19.61
C ARG A 157 -5.53 2.66 -19.77
N GLU A 158 -6.47 2.07 -19.03
CA GLU A 158 -7.89 2.41 -19.12
C GLU A 158 -8.15 3.86 -18.65
N CYS A 159 -7.53 4.27 -17.53
CA CYS A 159 -7.64 5.64 -17.01
C CYS A 159 -7.02 6.69 -17.95
N ASN A 160 -5.86 6.39 -18.54
CA ASN A 160 -5.22 7.29 -19.50
C ASN A 160 -6.10 7.50 -20.76
N LEU A 161 -6.83 6.46 -21.21
CA LEU A 161 -7.80 6.60 -22.31
C LEU A 161 -8.96 7.53 -21.93
N ILE A 162 -9.54 7.38 -20.73
CA ILE A 162 -10.63 8.26 -20.24
C ILE A 162 -10.16 9.71 -20.16
N LEU A 163 -8.92 9.93 -19.72
CA LEU A 163 -8.34 11.27 -19.53
C LEU A 163 -7.73 11.86 -20.81
N CYS A 164 -7.78 11.13 -21.92
CA CYS A 164 -7.14 11.50 -23.19
C CYS A 164 -5.66 11.90 -23.03
N ARG A 165 -4.91 11.16 -22.21
CA ARG A 165 -3.51 11.44 -21.88
C ARG A 165 -2.60 10.25 -22.11
N ILE A 166 -1.29 10.53 -22.20
CA ILE A 166 -0.19 9.55 -22.28
C ILE A 166 0.76 9.73 -21.11
N GLY A 167 1.62 8.74 -20.86
CA GLY A 167 2.62 8.76 -19.79
C GLY A 167 2.19 7.99 -18.52
N SER A 168 3.01 8.10 -17.49
CA SER A 168 2.80 7.35 -16.24
C SER A 168 1.53 7.80 -15.54
N PHE A 169 0.66 6.85 -15.20
CA PHE A 169 -0.52 7.08 -14.38
C PHE A 169 -0.18 6.85 -12.89
N TRP A 170 0.45 5.72 -12.60
CA TRP A 170 0.90 5.37 -11.27
C TRP A 170 2.39 5.65 -11.08
N GLU A 171 2.77 5.98 -9.86
CA GLU A 171 4.17 5.92 -9.44
C GLU A 171 4.65 4.48 -9.50
N HIS A 172 5.93 4.26 -9.84
CA HIS A 172 6.49 2.91 -9.94
C HIS A 172 6.39 2.17 -8.61
N GLU A 173 6.79 2.83 -7.55
CA GLU A 173 6.82 2.28 -6.19
C GLU A 173 5.42 2.18 -5.57
N SER A 174 5.25 1.22 -4.68
CA SER A 174 4.11 1.08 -3.79
C SER A 174 4.63 0.98 -2.37
N PHE A 175 3.86 1.45 -1.41
CA PHE A 175 4.13 1.18 0.00
C PHE A 175 3.34 -0.06 0.38
N ASP A 176 4.04 -1.08 0.87
CA ASP A 176 3.45 -2.37 1.16
C ASP A 176 4.05 -2.98 2.44
N HIS A 177 3.23 -3.67 3.22
CA HIS A 177 3.67 -4.43 4.38
C HIS A 177 2.72 -5.58 4.72
N VAL A 178 3.27 -6.60 5.38
CA VAL A 178 2.48 -7.70 5.94
C VAL A 178 1.79 -7.22 7.21
N ILE A 179 0.48 -7.41 7.30
CA ILE A 179 -0.28 -7.11 8.51
C ILE A 179 0.04 -8.14 9.58
N ARG A 180 0.71 -7.69 10.66
CA ARG A 180 1.06 -8.53 11.80
C ARG A 180 -0.20 -9.09 12.49
N LYS A 181 -0.07 -10.29 13.10
CA LYS A 181 -1.15 -10.93 13.88
C LYS A 181 -1.76 -9.95 14.89
N GLY A 182 -3.10 -9.89 14.95
CA GLY A 182 -3.83 -8.98 15.84
C GLY A 182 -3.92 -7.52 15.37
N LYS A 183 -3.36 -7.17 14.19
CA LYS A 183 -3.44 -5.80 13.63
C LYS A 183 -4.42 -5.68 12.46
N PHE A 184 -5.06 -6.77 12.05
CA PHE A 184 -5.98 -6.82 10.89
C PHE A 184 -7.11 -5.79 11.02
N ASP A 185 -7.82 -5.76 12.14
CA ASP A 185 -8.95 -4.84 12.35
C ASP A 185 -8.54 -3.38 12.30
N LYS A 186 -7.38 -3.07 12.88
CA LYS A 186 -6.83 -1.72 12.83
C LYS A 186 -6.52 -1.30 11.40
N ALA A 187 -5.98 -2.21 10.59
CA ALA A 187 -5.67 -1.94 9.19
C ALA A 187 -6.95 -1.74 8.36
N ILE A 188 -7.96 -2.61 8.52
CA ILE A 188 -9.27 -2.45 7.83
C ILE A 188 -9.91 -1.12 8.19
N ARG A 189 -10.03 -0.79 9.51
CA ARG A 189 -10.56 0.51 9.95
C ARG A 189 -9.79 1.68 9.38
N TYR A 190 -8.47 1.57 9.30
CA TYR A 190 -7.63 2.60 8.71
C TYR A 190 -7.98 2.85 7.24
N VAL A 191 -8.10 1.78 6.43
CA VAL A 191 -8.45 1.89 5.00
C VAL A 191 -9.85 2.49 4.84
N LEU A 192 -10.85 1.93 5.52
CA LEU A 192 -12.25 2.36 5.36
C LEU A 192 -12.48 3.79 5.84
N ASN A 193 -11.84 4.21 6.94
CA ASN A 193 -12.02 5.55 7.50
C ASN A 193 -11.14 6.62 6.83
N ASN A 194 -10.39 6.30 5.79
CA ASN A 194 -9.54 7.27 5.10
C ASN A 194 -10.34 8.47 4.56
N PRO A 195 -11.48 8.29 3.84
CA PRO A 195 -12.31 9.41 3.37
C PRO A 195 -13.02 10.15 4.51
N VAL A 196 -13.32 9.48 5.63
CA VAL A 196 -13.89 10.13 6.82
C VAL A 196 -12.87 11.06 7.48
N LYS A 197 -11.62 10.58 7.61
CA LYS A 197 -10.51 11.32 8.21
C LYS A 197 -10.24 12.67 7.53
N ILE A 198 -10.44 12.74 6.22
CA ILE A 198 -10.25 13.98 5.45
C ILE A 198 -11.56 14.71 5.17
N GLY A 199 -12.66 14.30 5.79
CA GLY A 199 -13.95 15.00 5.77
C GLY A 199 -14.76 14.87 4.47
N LEU A 200 -14.48 13.88 3.62
CA LEU A 200 -15.26 13.65 2.39
C LEU A 200 -16.64 13.08 2.69
N VAL A 201 -16.76 12.26 3.71
CA VAL A 201 -18.01 11.64 4.17
C VAL A 201 -18.04 11.59 5.70
N ARG A 202 -19.23 11.38 6.30
CA ARG A 202 -19.36 11.17 7.76
C ARG A 202 -19.10 9.73 8.19
N ASN A 203 -19.61 8.79 7.38
CA ASN A 203 -19.42 7.35 7.60
C ASN A 203 -18.71 6.76 6.40
N TRP A 204 -17.86 5.77 6.61
CA TRP A 204 -17.10 5.15 5.54
C TRP A 204 -17.99 4.45 4.50
N GLU A 205 -19.17 3.99 4.90
CA GLU A 205 -20.17 3.33 4.05
C GLU A 205 -20.73 4.28 2.98
N ASP A 206 -20.74 5.59 3.25
CA ASP A 206 -21.25 6.62 2.34
C ASP A 206 -20.25 6.93 1.21
N TYR A 207 -19.01 6.46 1.31
CA TYR A 207 -18.01 6.73 0.30
C TYR A 207 -18.07 5.70 -0.83
N ARG A 208 -18.47 6.13 -2.01
CA ARG A 208 -18.73 5.28 -3.19
C ARG A 208 -17.57 4.35 -3.55
N TRP A 209 -16.34 4.78 -3.36
CA TRP A 209 -15.14 4.04 -3.74
C TRP A 209 -14.43 3.39 -2.55
N ASN A 210 -15.16 3.15 -1.48
CA ASN A 210 -14.81 2.21 -0.45
C ASN A 210 -15.37 0.83 -0.75
N TYR A 211 -14.62 -0.17 -0.38
CA TYR A 211 -15.07 -1.56 -0.40
C TYR A 211 -14.66 -2.24 0.90
N CYS A 212 -15.56 -3.00 1.44
CA CYS A 212 -15.34 -3.95 2.51
C CYS A 212 -15.98 -5.28 2.13
N ARG A 213 -15.27 -6.39 2.27
CA ARG A 213 -15.81 -7.72 2.02
C ARG A 213 -17.05 -7.96 2.89
N LYS A 214 -18.09 -8.56 2.32
CA LYS A 214 -19.42 -8.72 2.98
C LYS A 214 -19.34 -9.32 4.37
N GLU A 215 -18.52 -10.36 4.56
CA GLU A 215 -18.35 -11.06 5.83
C GLU A 215 -17.67 -10.21 6.91
N LEU A 216 -17.10 -9.08 6.52
CA LEU A 216 -16.41 -8.14 7.42
C LEU A 216 -17.25 -6.90 7.73
N ILE A 217 -18.27 -6.57 6.92
CA ILE A 217 -19.03 -5.32 7.02
C ILE A 217 -19.57 -5.11 8.45
N GLU A 218 -20.30 -6.09 9.01
CA GLU A 218 -20.92 -5.96 10.34
C GLU A 218 -19.90 -5.68 11.45
N ARG A 219 -18.68 -6.17 11.29
CA ARG A 219 -17.58 -5.98 12.24
C ARG A 219 -17.03 -4.54 12.23
N PHE A 220 -17.18 -3.85 11.10
CA PHE A 220 -16.59 -2.53 10.88
C PHE A 220 -17.63 -1.43 10.66
N ARG A 221 -18.91 -1.77 10.64
CA ARG A 221 -20.01 -0.81 10.49
C ARG A 221 -19.89 0.34 11.50
N SER A 222 -20.15 1.55 11.03
CA SER A 222 -20.21 2.72 11.88
C SER A 222 -21.37 2.60 12.87
N PRO A 223 -21.25 3.06 14.14
CA PRO A 223 -22.38 3.10 15.06
C PRO A 223 -23.53 3.89 14.42
N THR A 224 -24.73 3.30 14.39
CA THR A 224 -25.94 4.03 13.96
C THR A 224 -26.15 5.20 14.92
N SER A 225 -26.14 6.42 14.40
CA SER A 225 -26.40 7.66 15.13
C SER A 225 -27.84 7.71 15.58
#